data_bbb2a81d1dfa875d47d522c7f4521a3b
#
_entry.id   bbb2a81d1dfa875d47d522c7f4521a3b
#
_cell.length_a   1.000
_cell.length_b   1.000
_cell.length_c   1.000
_cell.angle_alpha   90.00
_cell.angle_beta   90.00
_cell.angle_gamma   90.00
#
_symmetry.space_group_name_H-M   'P 1'
#
loop_
_entity.id
_entity.type
_entity.pdbx_description
1 polymer ?
#
loop_
_entity_poly.entity_id
_entity_poly.type
_entity_poly.pdbx_seq_one_letter_code
_entity_poly.pdbx_strand_id
1 'polypeptide(L)' 'MNAPTNATMAKERLYSQLAASLGRMSRAISHTADLCEELQGDLHAMKVFAALDGAKFMTIASQLNPEEEVETKA' A
#
# COMPACT_ATOMS: atom_id res chain seq x y z
N MET A 1 35.76 -31.56 -26.14
CA MET A 1 34.85 -30.42 -25.81
C MET A 1 35.19 -29.27 -26.74
N ASN A 2 34.21 -28.77 -27.45
CA ASN A 2 34.41 -27.61 -28.30
C ASN A 2 34.35 -26.34 -27.47
N ALA A 3 35.24 -25.41 -27.73
CA ALA A 3 35.21 -24.10 -27.12
C ALA A 3 33.92 -23.36 -27.58
N PRO A 4 33.28 -22.58 -26.72
CA PRO A 4 32.12 -21.84 -27.14
C PRO A 4 32.46 -20.82 -28.22
N THR A 5 31.59 -20.70 -29.21
CA THR A 5 31.73 -19.69 -30.26
C THR A 5 31.39 -18.30 -29.75
N ASN A 6 31.80 -17.28 -30.50
CA ASN A 6 31.42 -15.89 -30.16
C ASN A 6 29.91 -15.72 -30.11
N ALA A 7 29.15 -16.37 -30.99
CA ALA A 7 27.72 -16.36 -31.01
C ALA A 7 27.12 -17.00 -29.75
N THR A 8 27.69 -18.10 -29.29
CA THR A 8 27.29 -18.77 -28.05
C THR A 8 27.55 -17.89 -26.84
N MET A 9 28.70 -17.25 -26.79
CA MET A 9 29.07 -16.34 -25.69
C MET A 9 28.16 -15.12 -25.65
N ALA A 10 27.83 -14.55 -26.82
CA ALA A 10 26.92 -13.45 -26.93
C ALA A 10 25.50 -13.84 -26.44
N LYS A 11 25.05 -15.03 -26.83
CA LYS A 11 23.76 -15.56 -26.40
C LYS A 11 23.69 -15.75 -24.89
N GLU A 12 24.74 -16.32 -24.29
CA GLU A 12 24.83 -16.51 -22.84
C GLU A 12 24.80 -15.18 -22.11
N ARG A 13 25.51 -14.17 -22.63
CA ARG A 13 25.52 -12.83 -22.07
C ARG A 13 24.12 -12.21 -22.10
N LEU A 14 23.41 -12.34 -23.21
CA LEU A 14 22.04 -11.82 -23.36
C LEU A 14 21.07 -12.52 -22.40
N TYR A 15 21.18 -13.83 -22.25
CA TYR A 15 20.37 -14.57 -21.30
C TYR A 15 20.66 -14.13 -19.85
N SER A 16 21.93 -13.91 -19.53
CA SER A 16 22.34 -13.44 -18.22
C SER A 16 21.78 -12.05 -17.93
N GLN A 17 21.85 -11.15 -18.91
CA GLN A 17 21.27 -9.80 -18.80
C GLN A 17 19.76 -9.84 -18.63
N LEU A 18 19.09 -10.71 -19.39
CA LEU A 18 17.63 -10.90 -19.28
C LEU A 18 17.26 -11.42 -17.89
N ALA A 19 17.97 -12.43 -17.41
CA ALA A 19 17.73 -12.98 -16.07
C ALA A 19 17.91 -11.91 -14.97
N ALA A 20 18.95 -11.09 -15.09
CA ALA A 20 19.18 -9.98 -14.16
C ALA A 20 18.07 -8.94 -14.21
N SER A 21 17.58 -8.62 -15.41
CA SER A 21 16.48 -7.68 -15.60
C SER A 21 15.17 -8.21 -15.01
N LEU A 22 14.88 -9.49 -15.24
CA LEU A 22 13.69 -10.15 -14.66
C LEU A 22 13.77 -10.18 -13.14
N GLY A 23 14.95 -10.41 -12.58
CA GLY A 23 15.17 -10.36 -11.13
C GLY A 23 14.90 -8.98 -10.55
N ARG A 24 15.36 -7.92 -11.24
CA ARG A 24 15.10 -6.54 -10.83
C ARG A 24 13.61 -6.21 -10.92
N MET A 25 12.95 -6.62 -11.97
CA MET A 25 11.51 -6.43 -12.14
C MET A 25 10.72 -7.14 -11.04
N SER A 26 11.07 -8.37 -10.74
CA SER A 26 10.44 -9.16 -9.68
C SER A 26 10.56 -8.45 -8.33
N ARG A 27 11.76 -7.94 -8.00
CA ARG A 27 11.98 -7.19 -6.76
C ARG A 27 11.19 -5.88 -6.74
N ALA A 28 11.12 -5.18 -7.86
CA ALA A 28 10.36 -3.94 -7.97
C ALA A 28 8.86 -4.18 -7.76
N ILE A 29 8.32 -5.24 -8.34
CA ILE A 29 6.92 -5.64 -8.17
C ILE A 29 6.64 -5.99 -6.70
N SER A 30 7.52 -6.77 -6.08
CA SER A 30 7.41 -7.12 -4.67
C SER A 30 7.41 -5.88 -3.78
N HIS A 31 8.32 -4.96 -4.05
CA HIS A 31 8.41 -3.70 -3.30
C HIS A 31 7.13 -2.85 -3.47
N THR A 32 6.61 -2.77 -4.70
CA THR A 32 5.35 -2.07 -4.97
C THR A 32 4.18 -2.71 -4.22
N ALA A 33 4.13 -4.04 -4.19
CA ALA A 33 3.10 -4.76 -3.45
C ALA A 33 3.18 -4.46 -1.94
N ASP A 34 4.38 -4.42 -1.38
CA ASP A 34 4.60 -4.08 0.03
C ASP A 34 4.13 -2.64 0.33
N LEU A 35 4.45 -1.69 -0.56
CA LEU A 35 4.01 -0.31 -0.42
C LEU A 35 2.48 -0.17 -0.51
N CYS A 36 1.84 -0.93 -1.38
CA CYS A 36 0.38 -0.95 -1.50
C CYS A 36 -0.27 -1.48 -0.21
N GLU A 37 0.30 -2.53 0.37
CA GLU A 37 -0.16 -3.10 1.63
C GLU A 37 -0.02 -2.10 2.77
N GLU A 38 1.12 -1.43 2.85
CA GLU A 38 1.38 -0.36 3.82
C GLU A 38 0.38 0.79 3.67
N LEU A 39 0.14 1.22 2.42
CA LEU A 39 -0.83 2.27 2.13
C LEU A 39 -2.25 1.88 2.56
N GLN A 40 -2.67 0.65 2.31
CA GLN A 40 -3.95 0.14 2.75
C GLN A 40 -4.09 0.16 4.27
N GLY A 41 -3.02 -0.20 4.98
CA GLY A 41 -2.95 -0.11 6.44
C GLY A 41 -3.11 1.32 6.94
N ASP A 42 -2.42 2.27 6.30
CA ASP A 42 -2.49 3.68 6.64
C ASP A 42 -3.89 4.25 6.38
N LEU A 43 -4.49 3.92 5.25
CA LEU A 43 -5.85 4.34 4.91
C LEU A 43 -6.88 3.80 5.90
N HIS A 44 -6.71 2.54 6.31
CA HIS A 44 -7.57 1.92 7.33
C HIS A 44 -7.44 2.65 8.67
N ALA A 45 -6.22 2.93 9.10
CA ALA A 45 -5.96 3.67 10.33
C ALA A 45 -6.59 5.07 10.29
N MET A 46 -6.47 5.78 9.18
CA MET A 46 -7.07 7.10 8.99
C MET A 46 -8.61 7.02 9.05
N LYS A 47 -9.20 6.01 8.46
CA LYS A 47 -10.64 5.78 8.47
C LYS A 47 -11.15 5.54 9.89
N VAL A 48 -10.48 4.70 10.65
CA VAL A 48 -10.80 4.41 12.05
C VAL A 48 -10.65 5.68 12.89
N PHE A 49 -9.57 6.41 12.70
CA PHE A 49 -9.29 7.65 13.42
C PHE A 49 -10.37 8.71 13.17
N ALA A 50 -10.76 8.88 11.92
CA ALA A 50 -11.83 9.81 11.54
C ALA A 50 -13.17 9.42 12.17
N ALA A 51 -13.48 8.12 12.22
CA ALA A 51 -14.71 7.63 12.86
C ALA A 51 -14.71 7.91 14.36
N LEU A 52 -13.57 7.69 15.04
CA LEU A 52 -13.45 7.97 16.47
C LEU A 52 -13.53 9.47 16.76
N ASP A 53 -12.89 10.31 15.97
CA ASP A 53 -12.97 11.76 16.10
C ASP A 53 -14.37 12.28 15.87
N GLY A 54 -15.07 11.75 14.87
CA GLY A 54 -16.46 12.08 14.59
C GLY A 54 -17.38 11.73 15.76
N ALA A 55 -17.20 10.55 16.35
CA ALA A 55 -17.97 10.12 17.52
C ALA A 55 -17.72 11.04 18.73
N LYS A 56 -16.47 11.39 18.98
CA LYS A 56 -16.10 12.32 20.05
C LYS A 56 -16.69 13.70 19.84
N PHE A 57 -16.64 14.18 18.61
CA PHE A 57 -17.19 15.48 18.24
C PHE A 57 -18.70 15.52 18.47
N MET A 58 -19.42 14.49 18.09
CA MET A 58 -20.85 14.36 18.33
C MET A 58 -21.19 14.34 19.81
N THR A 59 -20.40 13.65 20.61
CA THR A 59 -20.57 13.58 22.07
C THR A 59 -20.41 14.98 22.69
N ILE A 60 -19.39 15.71 22.26
CA ILE A 60 -19.13 17.09 22.73
C ILE A 60 -20.28 18.01 22.33
N ALA A 61 -20.74 17.93 21.10
CA ALA A 61 -21.86 18.73 20.59
C ALA A 61 -23.13 18.46 21.39
N SER A 62 -23.41 17.20 21.67
CA SER A 62 -24.53 16.77 22.50
C SER A 62 -24.47 17.34 23.92
N GLN A 63 -23.29 17.37 24.54
CA GLN A 63 -23.08 17.94 25.86
C GLN A 63 -23.20 19.45 25.90
N LEU A 64 -22.86 20.13 24.80
CA LEU A 64 -22.94 21.58 24.71
C LEU A 64 -24.37 22.07 24.46
N ASN A 65 -25.21 21.25 23.79
CA ASN A 65 -26.61 21.59 23.46
C ASN A 65 -27.57 20.51 23.93
N PRO A 66 -27.66 20.23 25.25
CA PRO A 66 -28.58 19.18 25.74
C PRO A 66 -30.06 19.49 25.51
N GLU A 67 -30.46 20.76 25.45
CA GLU A 67 -31.84 21.17 25.18
C GLU A 67 -32.26 20.82 23.76
N GLU A 68 -31.37 21.02 22.77
CA GLU A 68 -31.62 20.68 21.39
C GLU A 68 -31.76 19.18 21.20
N GLU A 69 -30.95 18.39 21.90
CA GLU A 69 -31.04 16.94 21.88
C GLU A 69 -32.35 16.42 22.47
N VAL A 70 -32.82 17.04 23.56
CA VAL A 70 -34.09 16.71 24.20
C VAL A 70 -35.27 17.01 23.24
N GLU A 71 -35.24 18.14 22.55
CA GLU A 71 -36.25 18.48 21.53
C GLU A 71 -36.28 17.48 20.39
N THR A 72 -35.13 17.01 19.94
CA THR A 72 -34.99 16.03 18.86
C THR A 72 -35.56 14.68 19.27
N LYS A 73 -35.49 14.30 20.53
CA LYS A 73 -36.04 13.06 21.08
C LYS A 73 -37.52 13.12 21.39
N ALA A 74 -38.04 14.28 21.57
CA ALA A 74 -39.45 14.50 21.81
C ALA A 74 -40.25 14.46 20.51
#